data_62774a68e6d172d2942c885bf80283a5
#
_entry.id   62774a68e6d172d2942c885bf80283a5
#
_cell.length_a   1.000
_cell.length_b   1.000
_cell.length_c   1.000
_cell.angle_alpha   90.00
_cell.angle_beta   90.00
_cell.angle_gamma   90.00
#
_symmetry.space_group_name_H-M   'P 1'
#
loop_
_entity.id
_entity.type
_entity.pdbx_description
1 polymer ?
#
loop_
_entity_poly.entity_id
_entity_poly.type
_entity_poly.pdbx_seq_one_letter_code
_entity_poly.pdbx_strand_id
1 'polypeptide(L)'
;MKNKKNRLVIAPHIDDDILGCCSVMEGGTTVLYCGVDDFHIVSREDRLKEAESVKKYLGHDYILLENKVNKYSTVDLISAFEKTINALKPAEVYIPHPSYNQDHRAAYEAALIALRPHDKNFFVKKILVYEQPHVFFWD
;
A
#
# COMPACT_ATOMS: atom_id res chain seq x y z
N MET A 1 8.86 20.90 16.78
CA MET A 1 7.86 19.91 16.26
C MET A 1 8.49 19.18 15.08
N LYS A 2 8.67 17.89 15.18
CA LYS A 2 9.02 17.09 14.00
C LYS A 2 7.83 17.20 13.02
N ASN A 3 8.06 17.77 11.84
CA ASN A 3 7.07 17.72 10.76
C ASN A 3 6.72 16.24 10.56
N LYS A 4 5.51 15.86 10.94
CA LYS A 4 4.99 14.51 10.64
C LYS A 4 5.01 14.38 9.12
N LYS A 5 5.89 13.55 8.59
CA LYS A 5 5.93 13.27 7.15
C LYS A 5 4.62 12.60 6.78
N ASN A 6 3.87 13.20 5.87
CA ASN A 6 2.64 12.61 5.35
C ASN A 6 3.03 11.60 4.25
N ARG A 7 2.92 10.32 4.57
CA ARG A 7 3.31 9.21 3.70
C ARG A 7 2.13 8.29 3.43
N LEU A 8 2.11 7.75 2.24
CA LEU A 8 1.18 6.68 1.83
C LEU A 8 1.99 5.44 1.44
N VAL A 9 1.67 4.30 1.99
CA VAL A 9 2.17 2.99 1.57
C VAL A 9 1.03 2.25 0.89
N ILE A 10 1.19 1.88 -0.36
CA ILE A 10 0.25 1.02 -1.08
C ILE A 10 0.69 -0.42 -0.91
N ALA A 11 -0.13 -1.21 -0.23
CA ALA A 11 0.12 -2.61 0.06
C ALA A 11 -0.92 -3.50 -0.65
N PRO A 12 -0.52 -4.35 -1.59
CA PRO A 12 -1.44 -5.27 -2.25
C PRO A 12 -2.21 -6.14 -1.26
N HIS A 13 -1.52 -6.67 -0.25
CA HIS A 13 -2.09 -7.51 0.81
C HIS A 13 -1.60 -7.05 2.19
N ILE A 14 -2.22 -7.54 3.25
CA ILE A 14 -1.71 -7.40 4.61
C ILE A 14 -0.41 -8.23 4.69
N ASP A 15 0.63 -7.67 5.29
CA ASP A 15 2.04 -8.08 5.41
C ASP A 15 2.98 -7.40 4.40
N ASP A 16 2.54 -7.02 3.21
CA ASP A 16 3.40 -6.38 2.21
C ASP A 16 4.02 -5.08 2.75
N ASP A 17 3.26 -4.35 3.54
CA ASP A 17 3.69 -3.14 4.22
C ASP A 17 4.83 -3.39 5.20
N ILE A 18 4.67 -4.35 6.10
CA ILE A 18 5.67 -4.65 7.14
C ILE A 18 6.94 -5.25 6.53
N LEU A 19 6.79 -6.10 5.52
CA LEU A 19 7.93 -6.74 4.86
C LEU A 19 8.76 -5.76 4.03
N GLY A 20 8.10 -4.77 3.40
CA GLY A 20 8.77 -3.83 2.49
C GLY A 20 9.02 -2.44 3.07
N CYS A 21 8.20 -2.00 4.03
CA CYS A 21 8.15 -0.60 4.48
C CYS A 21 8.22 -0.41 5.99
N CYS A 22 8.59 -1.42 6.77
CA CYS A 22 8.63 -1.35 8.23
C CYS A 22 9.33 -0.09 8.77
N SER A 23 10.42 0.32 8.14
CA SER A 23 11.23 1.47 8.57
C SER A 23 10.54 2.84 8.44
N VAL A 24 9.43 2.91 7.72
CA VAL A 24 8.66 4.16 7.51
C VAL A 24 7.26 4.08 8.10
N MET A 25 6.87 2.97 8.68
CA MET A 25 5.57 2.77 9.32
C MET A 25 5.57 3.37 10.71
N GLU A 26 5.22 4.63 10.80
CA GLU A 26 5.16 5.43 12.03
C GLU A 26 3.99 6.43 11.95
N GLY A 27 3.77 7.18 13.00
CA GLY A 27 2.77 8.26 12.99
C GLY A 27 3.00 9.24 11.85
N GLY A 28 1.96 9.46 11.03
CA GLY A 28 2.01 10.24 9.79
C GLY A 28 2.15 9.39 8.53
N THR A 29 2.23 8.08 8.66
CA THR A 29 2.13 7.13 7.54
C THR A 29 0.73 6.50 7.55
N THR A 30 0.11 6.43 6.37
CA THR A 30 -1.12 5.67 6.15
C THR A 30 -0.81 4.50 5.21
N VAL A 31 -1.22 3.30 5.57
CA VAL A 31 -1.13 2.12 4.71
C VAL A 31 -2.47 1.90 4.02
N LEU A 32 -2.46 1.75 2.70
CA LEU A 32 -3.64 1.39 1.91
C LEU A 32 -3.53 -0.07 1.51
N TYR A 33 -4.29 -0.94 2.17
CA TYR A 33 -4.42 -2.33 1.78
C TYR A 33 -5.43 -2.47 0.65
N CYS A 34 -5.00 -3.05 -0.47
CA CYS A 34 -5.86 -3.22 -1.65
C CYS A 34 -6.94 -4.30 -1.45
N GLY A 35 -6.67 -5.29 -0.64
CA GLY A 35 -7.59 -6.37 -0.28
C GLY A 35 -7.06 -7.18 0.89
N VAL A 36 -7.88 -8.10 1.38
CA VAL A 36 -7.56 -8.96 2.51
C VAL A 36 -7.70 -10.43 2.11
N ASP A 37 -6.66 -11.21 2.41
CA ASP A 37 -6.70 -12.66 2.24
C ASP A 37 -7.82 -13.27 3.10
N ASP A 38 -8.51 -14.23 2.52
CA ASP A 38 -9.52 -15.03 3.21
C ASP A 38 -9.43 -16.47 2.72
N PHE A 39 -8.45 -17.18 3.23
CA PHE A 39 -8.17 -18.56 2.88
C PHE A 39 -8.41 -19.49 4.07
N HIS A 40 -8.53 -20.78 3.81
CA HIS A 40 -8.75 -21.80 4.83
C HIS A 40 -7.59 -21.89 5.87
N ILE A 41 -6.40 -21.43 5.53
CA ILE A 41 -5.23 -21.45 6.44
C ILE A 41 -5.20 -20.21 7.32
N VAL A 42 -5.54 -19.03 6.75
CA VAL A 42 -5.57 -17.75 7.47
C VAL A 42 -6.86 -17.03 7.10
N SER A 43 -7.70 -16.81 8.10
CA SER A 43 -8.97 -16.14 7.90
C SER A 43 -8.80 -14.63 7.71
N ARG A 44 -9.78 -14.01 7.07
CA ARG A 44 -9.88 -12.54 7.00
C ARG A 44 -9.79 -11.89 8.38
N GLU A 45 -10.47 -12.48 9.36
CA GLU A 45 -10.47 -11.95 10.73
C GLU A 45 -9.08 -11.95 11.36
N ASP A 46 -8.29 -13.01 11.15
CA ASP A 46 -6.93 -13.10 11.66
C ASP A 46 -6.02 -12.06 11.00
N ARG A 47 -6.15 -11.86 9.68
CA ARG A 47 -5.42 -10.82 8.96
C ARG A 47 -5.75 -9.41 9.46
N LEU A 48 -7.01 -9.12 9.74
CA LEU A 48 -7.42 -7.84 10.31
C LEU A 48 -6.87 -7.63 11.73
N LYS A 49 -6.83 -8.68 12.55
CA LYS A 49 -6.19 -8.63 13.88
C LYS A 49 -4.69 -8.35 13.78
N GLU A 50 -4.00 -8.96 12.82
CA GLU A 50 -2.58 -8.70 12.56
C GLU A 50 -2.36 -7.23 12.19
N ALA A 51 -3.14 -6.70 11.23
CA ALA A 51 -3.04 -5.30 10.81
C ALA A 51 -3.28 -4.33 11.97
N GLU A 52 -4.27 -4.59 12.81
CA GLU A 52 -4.58 -3.75 13.96
C GLU A 52 -3.49 -3.81 15.03
N SER A 53 -2.90 -4.97 15.25
CA SER A 53 -1.78 -5.15 16.18
C SER A 53 -0.54 -4.39 15.73
N VAL A 54 -0.21 -4.46 14.45
CA VAL A 54 0.94 -3.74 13.87
C VAL A 54 0.70 -2.23 13.93
N LYS A 55 -0.50 -1.76 13.61
CA LYS A 55 -0.88 -0.35 13.75
C LYS A 55 -0.69 0.13 15.18
N LYS A 56 -1.17 -0.62 16.16
CA LYS A 56 -1.04 -0.27 17.57
C LYS A 56 0.41 -0.17 18.01
N TYR A 57 1.27 -1.04 17.50
CA TYR A 57 2.68 -1.09 17.83
C TYR A 57 3.51 0.01 17.17
N LEU A 58 3.30 0.26 15.87
CA LEU A 58 4.08 1.21 15.07
C LEU A 58 3.49 2.63 15.01
N GLY A 59 2.19 2.78 15.24
CA GLY A 59 1.52 4.08 15.32
C GLY A 59 1.08 4.67 13.97
N HIS A 60 1.16 3.91 12.88
CA HIS A 60 0.61 4.30 11.57
C HIS A 60 -0.92 4.14 11.53
N ASP A 61 -1.54 4.70 10.51
CA ASP A 61 -2.95 4.46 10.19
C ASP A 61 -3.08 3.54 8.97
N TYR A 62 -4.26 2.97 8.74
CA TYR A 62 -4.52 2.23 7.52
C TYR A 62 -5.94 2.44 6.98
N ILE A 63 -6.07 2.23 5.68
CA ILE A 63 -7.32 2.19 4.93
C ILE A 63 -7.40 0.82 4.26
N LEU A 64 -8.58 0.22 4.27
CA LEU A 64 -8.83 -1.07 3.67
C LEU A 64 -9.76 -0.94 2.46
N LEU A 65 -9.30 -1.41 1.30
CA LEU A 65 -10.14 -1.62 0.13
C LEU A 65 -10.64 -3.08 0.11
N GLU A 66 -11.77 -3.30 -0.50
CA GLU A 66 -12.46 -4.61 -0.51
C GLU A 66 -12.29 -5.36 -1.84
N ASN A 67 -11.12 -5.23 -2.48
CA ASN A 67 -10.84 -5.98 -3.70
C ASN A 67 -10.62 -7.46 -3.39
N LYS A 68 -11.09 -8.32 -4.28
CA LYS A 68 -10.87 -9.77 -4.14
C LYS A 68 -9.43 -10.13 -4.47
N VAL A 69 -8.72 -10.71 -3.51
CA VAL A 69 -7.34 -11.18 -3.67
C VAL A 69 -7.21 -12.14 -4.87
N ASN A 70 -6.12 -12.01 -5.61
CA ASN A 70 -5.82 -12.67 -6.89
C ASN A 70 -6.69 -12.24 -8.08
N LYS A 71 -7.56 -11.23 -7.90
CA LYS A 71 -8.48 -10.73 -8.93
C LYS A 71 -8.50 -9.20 -9.02
N TYR A 72 -7.42 -8.53 -8.67
CA TYR A 72 -7.40 -7.07 -8.74
C TYR A 72 -7.54 -6.57 -10.17
N SER A 73 -8.41 -5.58 -10.35
CA SER A 73 -8.56 -4.84 -11.59
C SER A 73 -7.71 -3.56 -11.51
N THR A 74 -6.80 -3.37 -12.45
CA THR A 74 -6.00 -2.14 -12.54
C THR A 74 -6.89 -0.91 -12.62
N VAL A 75 -7.97 -0.96 -13.39
CA VAL A 75 -8.90 0.18 -13.56
C VAL A 75 -9.57 0.56 -12.24
N ASP A 76 -10.06 -0.42 -11.49
CA ASP A 76 -10.72 -0.18 -10.20
C ASP A 76 -9.74 0.40 -9.18
N LEU A 77 -8.51 -0.14 -9.16
CA LEU A 77 -7.45 0.35 -8.29
C LEU A 77 -7.03 1.79 -8.61
N ILE A 78 -6.95 2.19 -9.88
CA ILE A 78 -6.63 3.57 -10.28
C ILE A 78 -7.59 4.54 -9.60
N SER A 79 -8.89 4.29 -9.73
CA SER A 79 -9.92 5.17 -9.15
C SER A 79 -9.82 5.25 -7.63
N ALA A 80 -9.61 4.11 -6.95
CA ALA A 80 -9.47 4.06 -5.51
C ALA A 80 -8.18 4.77 -5.03
N PHE A 81 -7.08 4.61 -5.75
CA PHE A 81 -5.81 5.26 -5.44
C PHE A 81 -5.88 6.77 -5.64
N GLU A 82 -6.45 7.25 -6.74
CA GLU A 82 -6.64 8.69 -6.98
C GLU A 82 -7.48 9.32 -5.87
N LYS A 83 -8.57 8.68 -5.47
CA LYS A 83 -9.40 9.14 -4.37
C LYS A 83 -8.62 9.25 -3.06
N THR A 84 -7.86 8.23 -2.71
CA THR A 84 -7.06 8.18 -1.48
C THR A 84 -5.94 9.21 -1.51
N ILE A 85 -5.20 9.31 -2.60
CA ILE A 85 -4.09 10.27 -2.79
C ILE A 85 -4.61 11.71 -2.67
N ASN A 86 -5.74 12.03 -3.32
CA ASN A 86 -6.32 13.36 -3.26
C ASN A 86 -6.87 13.71 -1.87
N ALA A 87 -7.35 12.74 -1.11
CA ALA A 87 -7.83 12.94 0.25
C ALA A 87 -6.69 13.15 1.25
N LEU A 88 -5.65 12.31 1.18
CA LEU A 88 -4.52 12.33 2.12
C LEU A 88 -3.44 13.34 1.75
N LYS A 89 -3.29 13.65 0.48
CA LYS A 89 -2.23 14.53 -0.07
C LYS A 89 -0.83 14.15 0.44
N PRO A 90 -0.39 12.90 0.25
CA PRO A 90 0.90 12.46 0.77
C PRO A 90 2.06 13.15 0.03
N ALA A 91 3.11 13.47 0.76
CA ALA A 91 4.34 13.98 0.17
C ALA A 91 5.23 12.86 -0.40
N GLU A 92 5.14 11.68 0.18
CA GLU A 92 5.88 10.48 -0.25
C GLU A 92 4.90 9.32 -0.41
N VAL A 93 5.03 8.58 -1.51
CA VAL A 93 4.21 7.39 -1.78
C VAL A 93 5.12 6.19 -2.04
N TYR A 94 4.89 5.12 -1.32
CA TYR A 94 5.61 3.85 -1.44
C TYR A 94 4.72 2.86 -2.17
N ILE A 95 5.23 2.33 -3.28
CA ILE A 95 4.50 1.39 -4.15
C ILE A 95 5.22 0.06 -4.24
N PRO A 96 4.51 -1.06 -4.39
CA PRO A 96 5.13 -2.38 -4.43
C PRO A 96 5.90 -2.59 -5.73
N HIS A 97 7.02 -3.30 -5.67
CA HIS A 97 7.70 -3.82 -6.86
C HIS A 97 6.76 -4.77 -7.62
N PRO A 98 6.68 -4.67 -8.96
CA PRO A 98 5.81 -5.52 -9.78
C PRO A 98 6.40 -6.93 -9.94
N SER A 99 6.39 -7.72 -8.88
CA SER A 99 6.94 -9.08 -8.87
C SER A 99 6.14 -10.05 -9.79
N TYR A 100 6.33 -11.33 -9.62
CA TYR A 100 5.55 -12.36 -10.32
C TYR A 100 4.08 -12.43 -9.86
N ASN A 101 3.71 -11.79 -8.76
CA ASN A 101 2.35 -11.78 -8.24
C ASN A 101 1.46 -10.83 -9.05
N GLN A 102 0.35 -11.33 -9.57
CA GLN A 102 -0.56 -10.55 -10.41
C GLN A 102 -1.19 -9.36 -9.67
N ASP A 103 -1.45 -9.48 -8.37
CA ASP A 103 -2.00 -8.39 -7.56
C ASP A 103 -0.97 -7.28 -7.36
N HIS A 104 0.30 -7.64 -7.14
CA HIS A 104 1.40 -6.68 -7.05
C HIS A 104 1.61 -5.93 -8.36
N ARG A 105 1.53 -6.61 -9.51
CA ARG A 105 1.61 -5.94 -10.82
C ARG A 105 0.45 -5.00 -11.05
N ALA A 106 -0.77 -5.42 -10.73
CA ALA A 106 -1.95 -4.57 -10.88
C ALA A 106 -1.86 -3.31 -9.99
N ALA A 107 -1.42 -3.48 -8.73
CA ALA A 107 -1.22 -2.36 -7.81
C ALA A 107 -0.10 -1.42 -8.27
N TYR A 108 1.01 -1.94 -8.77
CA TYR A 108 2.11 -1.14 -9.31
C TYR A 108 1.66 -0.29 -10.51
N GLU A 109 1.03 -0.91 -11.51
CA GLU A 109 0.53 -0.19 -12.68
C GLU A 109 -0.51 0.87 -12.32
N ALA A 110 -1.47 0.51 -11.49
CA ALA A 110 -2.50 1.44 -11.03
C ALA A 110 -1.91 2.62 -10.26
N ALA A 111 -0.91 2.37 -9.42
CA ALA A 111 -0.22 3.41 -8.66
C ALA A 111 0.53 4.39 -9.57
N LEU A 112 1.27 3.90 -10.56
CA LEU A 112 1.96 4.77 -11.52
C LEU A 112 0.98 5.66 -12.30
N ILE A 113 -0.16 5.10 -12.71
CA ILE A 113 -1.19 5.87 -13.42
C ILE A 113 -1.82 6.92 -12.49
N ALA A 114 -2.19 6.53 -11.27
CA ALA A 114 -2.79 7.44 -10.30
C ALA A 114 -1.85 8.57 -9.86
N LEU A 115 -0.55 8.28 -9.83
CA LEU A 115 0.50 9.22 -9.41
C LEU A 115 1.11 10.05 -10.56
N ARG A 116 0.64 9.86 -11.80
CA ARG A 116 1.13 10.66 -12.94
C ARG A 116 0.98 12.16 -12.62
N PRO A 117 1.94 13.00 -13.01
CA PRO A 117 1.85 14.44 -12.80
C PRO A 117 0.62 15.03 -13.48
N HIS A 118 -0.23 15.66 -12.72
CA HIS A 118 -1.37 16.45 -13.21
C HIS A 118 -1.82 17.46 -12.14
N ASP A 119 -2.70 18.36 -12.47
CA ASP A 119 -3.08 19.53 -11.64
C ASP A 119 -3.56 19.21 -10.22
N LYS A 120 -3.92 17.96 -9.95
CA LYS A 120 -4.50 17.55 -8.68
C LYS A 120 -3.51 16.93 -7.69
N ASN A 121 -2.33 16.51 -8.13
CA ASN A 121 -1.39 15.77 -7.29
C ASN A 121 0.05 16.27 -7.26
N PHE A 122 0.29 17.53 -7.59
CA PHE A 122 1.63 18.14 -7.46
C PHE A 122 2.20 18.17 -6.04
N PHE A 123 1.41 17.81 -5.04
CA PHE A 123 1.87 17.68 -3.66
C PHE A 123 2.73 16.43 -3.43
N VAL A 124 2.63 15.40 -4.28
CA VAL A 124 3.49 14.22 -4.20
C VAL A 124 4.91 14.58 -4.66
N LYS A 125 5.87 14.48 -3.75
CA LYS A 125 7.28 14.87 -4.01
C LYS A 125 8.16 13.69 -4.35
N LYS A 126 7.82 12.49 -3.86
CA LYS A 126 8.60 11.27 -4.07
C LYS A 126 7.69 10.07 -4.25
N ILE A 127 8.04 9.25 -5.22
CA ILE A 127 7.49 7.91 -5.41
C ILE A 127 8.65 6.94 -5.21
N LEU A 128 8.51 6.00 -4.29
CA LEU A 128 9.52 5.00 -3.97
C LEU A 128 8.94 3.61 -4.21
N VAL A 129 9.69 2.78 -4.89
CA VAL A 129 9.34 1.37 -5.11
C VAL A 129 9.99 0.55 -4.01
N TYR A 130 9.20 -0.19 -3.24
CA TYR A 130 9.74 -1.08 -2.23
C TYR A 130 9.75 -2.53 -2.73
N GLU A 131 10.78 -3.25 -2.32
CA GLU A 131 10.94 -4.68 -2.59
C GLU A 131 10.58 -5.50 -1.36
N GLN A 132 10.28 -6.75 -1.59
CA GLN A 132 10.03 -7.73 -0.54
C GLN A 132 11.10 -8.83 -0.57
N PRO A 133 11.38 -9.49 0.55
CA PRO A 133 12.48 -10.46 0.63
C PRO A 133 12.45 -11.56 -0.43
N HIS A 134 11.26 -12.03 -0.83
CA HIS A 134 11.11 -13.08 -1.82
C HIS A 134 11.57 -12.70 -3.23
N VAL A 135 11.68 -11.42 -3.53
CA VAL A 135 12.22 -10.96 -4.84
C VAL A 135 13.70 -11.30 -4.97
N PHE A 136 14.41 -11.38 -3.86
CA PHE A 136 15.85 -11.69 -3.83
C PHE A 136 16.19 -13.18 -4.03
N PHE A 137 15.19 -14.05 -4.07
CA PHE A 137 15.39 -15.49 -4.33
C PHE A 137 15.39 -15.84 -5.81
N TRP A 138 15.24 -14.85 -6.67
CA TRP A 138 15.24 -15.02 -8.13
C TRP A 138 16.50 -14.39 -8.72
N ASP A 139 17.39 -15.22 -9.21
CA ASP A 139 18.59 -14.81 -9.94
C ASP A 139 18.28 -14.63 -11.44
#